data_09e8b6a2285c4e58885969d2a7471709
#
_entry.id   09e8b6a2285c4e58885969d2a7471709
#
_cell.length_a   1.000
_cell.length_b   1.000
_cell.length_c   1.000
_cell.angle_alpha   90.00
_cell.angle_beta   90.00
_cell.angle_gamma   90.00
#
_symmetry.space_group_name_H-M   'P 1'
#
loop_
_entity.id
_entity.type
_entity.pdbx_description
1 polymer ?
#
loop_
_entity_poly.entity_id
_entity_poly.type
_entity_poly.pdbx_seq_one_letter_code
_entity_poly.pdbx_strand_id
1 'polypeptide(L)'
;GFSEDDAARLHAHFTDAEERGKKGHGYSRVEWLDTIDVDPSAQPEVIEAFDSFERWHGRGALGYLVLDAVVRAQLADAPEHARLVVCEQTFPTGMLGHWVRRLAEGGLVALLTATSPARLGPPGGPKVAGTNPLAIGIPGDPPVVVDVSMGAVTYGDVIAGLADEDQLVPFGGEQWHKAFALAVGLQLFVDALHREDGFGAVLLVAQPESDPVSALRSTGIRLPGDV
;
A
#
# COMPACT_ATOMS: atom_id res chain seq x y z
N GLY A 1 13.64 -7.37 -19.58
CA GLY A 1 12.38 -6.66 -19.25
C GLY A 1 11.38 -7.59 -18.62
N PHE A 2 10.32 -7.03 -18.08
CA PHE A 2 9.20 -7.78 -17.48
C PHE A 2 8.47 -8.64 -18.54
N SER A 3 7.79 -9.69 -18.09
CA SER A 3 6.87 -10.45 -18.93
C SER A 3 5.69 -9.55 -19.39
N GLU A 4 5.00 -9.93 -20.47
CA GLU A 4 3.80 -9.20 -20.93
C GLU A 4 2.73 -9.12 -19.84
N ASP A 5 2.53 -10.20 -19.07
CA ASP A 5 1.60 -10.28 -17.95
C ASP A 5 1.99 -9.32 -16.82
N ASP A 6 3.27 -9.28 -16.43
CA ASP A 6 3.73 -8.39 -15.36
C ASP A 6 3.67 -6.92 -15.80
N ALA A 7 4.02 -6.63 -17.04
CA ALA A 7 3.87 -5.30 -17.63
C ALA A 7 2.39 -4.86 -17.62
N ALA A 8 1.45 -5.75 -17.94
CA ALA A 8 0.03 -5.46 -17.91
C ALA A 8 -0.47 -5.17 -16.47
N ARG A 9 0.02 -5.92 -15.46
CA ARG A 9 -0.29 -5.70 -14.04
C ARG A 9 0.22 -4.35 -13.56
N LEU A 10 1.46 -4.00 -13.90
CA LEU A 10 2.05 -2.69 -13.58
C LEU A 10 1.26 -1.56 -14.25
N HIS A 11 0.91 -1.71 -15.53
CA HIS A 11 0.12 -0.75 -16.28
C HIS A 11 -1.26 -0.54 -15.64
N ALA A 12 -1.94 -1.61 -15.20
CA ALA A 12 -3.22 -1.50 -14.53
C ALA A 12 -3.14 -0.67 -13.24
N HIS A 13 -2.10 -0.87 -12.43
CA HIS A 13 -1.86 -0.07 -11.24
C HIS A 13 -1.62 1.41 -11.57
N PHE A 14 -0.76 1.70 -12.55
CA PHE A 14 -0.43 3.09 -12.92
C PHE A 14 -1.65 3.81 -13.51
N THR A 15 -2.45 3.12 -14.32
CA THR A 15 -3.69 3.66 -14.88
C THR A 15 -4.70 3.99 -13.78
N ASP A 16 -4.93 3.08 -12.82
CA ASP A 16 -5.82 3.33 -11.68
C ASP A 16 -5.35 4.55 -10.85
N ALA A 17 -4.04 4.70 -10.67
CA ALA A 17 -3.48 5.86 -9.97
C ALA A 17 -3.70 7.17 -10.73
N GLU A 18 -3.51 7.19 -12.06
CA GLU A 18 -3.77 8.36 -12.90
C GLU A 18 -5.24 8.77 -12.89
N GLU A 19 -6.14 7.81 -13.08
CA GLU A 19 -7.59 8.04 -13.09
C GLU A 19 -8.10 8.62 -11.77
N ARG A 20 -7.42 8.31 -10.66
CA ARG A 20 -7.71 8.86 -9.32
C ARG A 20 -6.93 10.12 -8.97
N GLY A 21 -6.22 10.71 -9.93
CA GLY A 21 -5.43 11.91 -9.71
C GLY A 21 -4.19 11.73 -8.84
N LYS A 22 -3.77 10.47 -8.57
CA LYS A 22 -2.57 10.12 -7.79
C LYS A 22 -1.34 10.03 -8.71
N LYS A 23 -1.06 11.10 -9.43
CA LYS A 23 -0.01 11.16 -10.48
C LYS A 23 1.38 10.76 -9.99
N GLY A 24 1.72 11.01 -8.72
CA GLY A 24 2.96 10.54 -8.10
C GLY A 24 3.08 9.00 -8.00
N HIS A 25 1.99 8.26 -8.22
CA HIS A 25 1.93 6.80 -8.28
C HIS A 25 1.51 6.27 -9.67
N GLY A 26 1.31 7.16 -10.63
CA GLY A 26 0.93 6.86 -11.99
C GLY A 26 2.11 6.68 -12.95
N TYR A 27 1.97 7.11 -14.18
CA TYR A 27 2.96 6.91 -15.25
C TYR A 27 4.31 7.59 -14.99
N SER A 28 4.38 8.62 -14.13
CA SER A 28 5.65 9.20 -13.68
C SER A 28 6.59 8.17 -13.02
N ARG A 29 6.06 7.01 -12.61
CA ARG A 29 6.86 5.94 -12.02
C ARG A 29 7.61 5.11 -13.04
N VAL A 30 7.21 5.07 -14.29
CA VAL A 30 7.81 4.19 -15.32
C VAL A 30 9.29 4.49 -15.47
N GLU A 31 9.67 5.76 -15.69
CA GLU A 31 11.07 6.16 -15.83
C GLU A 31 11.87 5.93 -14.53
N TRP A 32 11.24 6.17 -13.38
CA TRP A 32 11.89 5.94 -12.10
C TRP A 32 12.15 4.45 -11.84
N LEU A 33 11.27 3.55 -12.27
CA LEU A 33 11.47 2.10 -12.14
C LEU A 33 12.73 1.62 -12.87
N ASP A 34 13.13 2.28 -13.95
CA ASP A 34 14.38 1.97 -14.66
C ASP A 34 15.63 2.35 -13.84
N THR A 35 15.48 3.12 -12.76
CA THR A 35 16.59 3.56 -11.89
C THR A 35 16.80 2.67 -10.66
N ILE A 36 15.89 1.73 -10.39
CA ILE A 36 15.98 0.82 -9.25
C ILE A 36 16.44 -0.57 -9.70
N ASP A 37 17.24 -1.21 -8.86
CA ASP A 37 17.72 -2.56 -9.11
C ASP A 37 16.61 -3.58 -8.79
N VAL A 38 16.07 -4.21 -9.83
CA VAL A 38 15.05 -5.24 -9.71
C VAL A 38 15.34 -6.37 -10.69
N ASP A 39 15.04 -7.60 -10.30
CA ASP A 39 15.06 -8.73 -11.21
C ASP A 39 13.67 -8.88 -11.87
N PRO A 40 13.53 -8.55 -13.18
CA PRO A 40 12.23 -8.66 -13.85
C PRO A 40 11.73 -10.10 -14.00
N SER A 41 12.58 -11.10 -13.75
CA SER A 41 12.20 -12.51 -13.78
C SER A 41 11.86 -13.08 -12.41
N ALA A 42 12.14 -12.32 -11.34
CA ALA A 42 11.88 -12.75 -9.97
C ALA A 42 10.38 -12.91 -9.72
N GLN A 43 10.03 -13.94 -8.97
CA GLN A 43 8.66 -14.22 -8.58
C GLN A 43 8.54 -14.26 -7.06
N PRO A 44 7.50 -13.64 -6.48
CA PRO A 44 7.27 -13.74 -5.05
C PRO A 44 6.92 -15.18 -4.64
N GLU A 45 7.28 -15.53 -3.41
CA GLU A 45 7.11 -16.88 -2.87
C GLU A 45 6.37 -16.83 -1.54
N VAL A 46 5.43 -17.78 -1.34
CA VAL A 46 4.82 -18.05 -0.04
C VAL A 46 5.78 -18.93 0.76
N ILE A 47 6.30 -18.43 1.88
CA ILE A 47 7.26 -19.16 2.73
C ILE A 47 6.62 -19.77 3.98
N GLU A 48 5.46 -19.27 4.40
CA GLU A 48 4.59 -19.88 5.43
C GLU A 48 3.13 -19.66 5.04
N ALA A 49 2.28 -20.66 5.23
CA ALA A 49 0.85 -20.56 5.00
C ALA A 49 0.08 -21.37 6.04
N PHE A 50 -0.81 -20.68 6.76
CA PHE A 50 -1.83 -21.22 7.65
C PHE A 50 -3.14 -20.48 7.34
N ASP A 51 -4.26 -20.96 7.77
CA ASP A 51 -5.55 -20.31 7.50
C ASP A 51 -5.58 -18.84 7.99
N SER A 52 -5.04 -18.57 9.17
CA SER A 52 -5.03 -17.22 9.79
C SER A 52 -3.75 -16.42 9.54
N PHE A 53 -2.75 -16.97 8.86
CA PHE A 53 -1.45 -16.31 8.68
C PHE A 53 -0.75 -16.78 7.41
N GLU A 54 -0.21 -15.83 6.64
CA GLU A 54 0.72 -16.09 5.54
C GLU A 54 1.96 -15.22 5.65
N ARG A 55 3.08 -15.75 5.22
CA ARG A 55 4.32 -15.01 5.00
C ARG A 55 4.76 -15.16 3.56
N TRP A 56 4.93 -14.02 2.91
CA TRP A 56 5.41 -13.91 1.54
C TRP A 56 6.79 -13.27 1.52
N HIS A 57 7.60 -13.64 0.54
CA HIS A 57 8.92 -13.05 0.31
C HIS A 57 9.02 -12.59 -1.16
N GLY A 58 9.49 -11.36 -1.38
CA GLY A 58 9.57 -10.77 -2.72
C GLY A 58 10.62 -11.42 -3.63
N ARG A 59 11.69 -12.02 -3.09
CA ARG A 59 12.76 -12.69 -3.87
C ARG A 59 13.39 -11.81 -4.96
N GLY A 60 13.43 -10.49 -4.75
CA GLY A 60 13.92 -9.52 -5.73
C GLY A 60 12.85 -9.01 -6.71
N ALA A 61 11.62 -9.50 -6.65
CA ALA A 61 10.52 -8.98 -7.44
C ALA A 61 10.13 -7.55 -7.00
N LEU A 62 9.60 -6.77 -7.94
CA LEU A 62 9.00 -5.48 -7.63
C LEU A 62 7.86 -5.63 -6.63
N GLY A 63 7.82 -4.78 -5.60
CA GLY A 63 6.78 -4.81 -4.58
C GLY A 63 5.35 -4.68 -5.14
N TYR A 64 5.16 -4.01 -6.28
CA TYR A 64 3.89 -4.03 -7.03
C TYR A 64 3.45 -5.46 -7.40
N LEU A 65 4.37 -6.26 -7.92
CA LEU A 65 4.08 -7.63 -8.34
C LEU A 65 3.91 -8.57 -7.15
N VAL A 66 4.62 -8.31 -6.05
CA VAL A 66 4.41 -9.03 -4.78
C VAL A 66 2.98 -8.79 -4.28
N LEU A 67 2.56 -7.53 -4.17
CA LEU A 67 1.20 -7.22 -3.70
C LEU A 67 0.12 -7.69 -4.68
N ASP A 68 0.36 -7.65 -6.00
CA ASP A 68 -0.57 -8.25 -6.96
C ASP A 68 -0.75 -9.76 -6.72
N ALA A 69 0.35 -10.49 -6.52
CA ALA A 69 0.31 -11.92 -6.24
C ALA A 69 -0.44 -12.21 -4.93
N VAL A 70 -0.15 -11.46 -3.87
CA VAL A 70 -0.86 -11.57 -2.58
C VAL A 70 -2.36 -11.32 -2.76
N VAL A 71 -2.76 -10.22 -3.37
CA VAL A 71 -4.18 -9.89 -3.57
C VAL A 71 -4.91 -10.97 -4.36
N ARG A 72 -4.29 -11.48 -5.44
CA ARG A 72 -4.88 -12.59 -6.21
C ARG A 72 -5.01 -13.86 -5.39
N ALA A 73 -4.04 -14.17 -4.55
CA ALA A 73 -4.10 -15.34 -3.67
C ALA A 73 -5.24 -15.20 -2.65
N GLN A 74 -5.38 -14.04 -2.00
CA GLN A 74 -6.46 -13.81 -1.03
C GLN A 74 -7.86 -13.83 -1.67
N LEU A 75 -7.98 -13.40 -2.93
CA LEU A 75 -9.24 -13.49 -3.67
C LEU A 75 -9.57 -14.89 -4.15
N ALA A 76 -8.55 -15.70 -4.45
CA ALA A 76 -8.73 -17.11 -4.87
C ALA A 76 -9.01 -18.05 -3.70
N ASP A 77 -8.41 -17.79 -2.54
CA ASP A 77 -8.54 -18.55 -1.31
C ASP A 77 -8.73 -17.59 -0.12
N ALA A 78 -9.95 -17.08 0.01
CA ALA A 78 -10.30 -16.16 1.08
C ALA A 78 -10.28 -16.85 2.46
N PRO A 79 -9.82 -16.19 3.53
CA PRO A 79 -9.84 -16.78 4.88
C PRO A 79 -11.26 -17.05 5.34
N GLU A 80 -11.45 -18.05 6.20
CA GLU A 80 -12.76 -18.32 6.82
C GLU A 80 -13.25 -17.13 7.65
N HIS A 81 -12.35 -16.49 8.42
CA HIS A 81 -12.65 -15.30 9.22
C HIS A 81 -11.69 -14.16 8.90
N ALA A 82 -10.40 -14.31 9.23
CA ALA A 82 -9.38 -13.31 8.98
C ALA A 82 -8.00 -13.94 8.80
N ARG A 83 -7.16 -13.30 7.99
CA ARG A 83 -5.77 -13.69 7.74
C ARG A 83 -4.85 -12.49 7.85
N LEU A 84 -3.76 -12.64 8.60
CA LEU A 84 -2.64 -11.71 8.61
C LEU A 84 -1.62 -12.16 7.57
N VAL A 85 -1.28 -11.29 6.63
CA VAL A 85 -0.27 -11.54 5.60
C VAL A 85 0.91 -10.60 5.81
N VAL A 86 2.10 -11.16 6.00
CA VAL A 86 3.36 -10.42 6.12
C VAL A 86 4.14 -10.59 4.82
N CYS A 87 4.51 -9.48 4.19
CA CYS A 87 5.24 -9.47 2.92
C CYS A 87 6.63 -8.88 3.13
N GLU A 88 7.66 -9.72 3.10
CA GLU A 88 9.07 -9.33 3.21
C GLU A 88 9.65 -8.96 1.85
N GLN A 89 10.66 -8.08 1.81
CA GLN A 89 11.29 -7.57 0.58
C GLN A 89 10.27 -7.07 -0.45
N THR A 90 9.36 -6.21 -0.01
CA THR A 90 8.23 -5.71 -0.80
C THR A 90 8.31 -4.19 -0.95
N PHE A 91 9.07 -3.74 -1.95
CA PHE A 91 9.25 -2.32 -2.30
C PHE A 91 9.55 -2.18 -3.80
N PRO A 92 9.07 -1.11 -4.45
CA PRO A 92 8.02 -0.18 -4.02
C PRO A 92 6.62 -0.78 -4.12
N THR A 93 5.69 -0.28 -3.30
CA THR A 93 4.33 -0.84 -3.21
C THR A 93 3.26 -0.03 -3.95
N GLY A 94 3.62 1.16 -4.43
CA GLY A 94 2.72 2.04 -5.17
C GLY A 94 1.59 2.65 -4.34
N MET A 95 0.44 2.86 -4.94
CA MET A 95 -0.78 3.35 -4.32
C MET A 95 -1.46 2.18 -3.58
N LEU A 96 -1.46 2.19 -2.24
CA LEU A 96 -2.02 1.09 -1.46
C LEU A 96 -3.54 0.95 -1.65
N GLY A 97 -4.22 2.06 -1.92
CA GLY A 97 -5.65 2.07 -2.25
C GLY A 97 -6.03 1.16 -3.42
N HIS A 98 -5.15 0.95 -4.39
CA HIS A 98 -5.35 0.01 -5.49
C HIS A 98 -5.56 -1.43 -4.98
N TRP A 99 -4.71 -1.85 -4.06
CA TRP A 99 -4.72 -3.23 -3.55
C TRP A 99 -5.94 -3.51 -2.67
N VAL A 100 -6.22 -2.62 -1.70
CA VAL A 100 -7.37 -2.80 -0.81
C VAL A 100 -8.70 -2.61 -1.53
N ARG A 101 -8.75 -1.83 -2.62
CA ARG A 101 -9.94 -1.71 -3.48
C ARG A 101 -10.27 -3.04 -4.13
N ARG A 102 -9.30 -3.71 -4.74
CA ARG A 102 -9.49 -5.01 -5.38
C ARG A 102 -10.00 -6.06 -4.40
N LEU A 103 -9.47 -6.07 -3.17
CA LEU A 103 -9.97 -6.94 -2.10
C LEU A 103 -11.41 -6.59 -1.72
N ALA A 104 -11.72 -5.30 -1.56
CA ALA A 104 -13.07 -4.85 -1.22
C ALA A 104 -14.09 -5.13 -2.33
N GLU A 105 -13.72 -4.96 -3.61
CA GLU A 105 -14.52 -5.35 -4.78
C GLU A 105 -14.76 -6.88 -4.83
N GLY A 106 -13.80 -7.65 -4.33
CA GLY A 106 -13.92 -9.09 -4.12
C GLY A 106 -14.69 -9.51 -2.86
N GLY A 107 -15.26 -8.55 -2.12
CA GLY A 107 -16.09 -8.81 -0.94
C GLY A 107 -15.33 -8.92 0.38
N LEU A 108 -14.04 -8.61 0.43
CA LEU A 108 -13.20 -8.74 1.62
C LEU A 108 -12.89 -7.39 2.27
N VAL A 109 -12.96 -7.32 3.59
CA VAL A 109 -12.42 -6.18 4.35
C VAL A 109 -10.90 -6.28 4.37
N ALA A 110 -10.20 -5.17 4.13
CA ALA A 110 -8.75 -5.16 4.09
C ALA A 110 -8.17 -3.93 4.82
N LEU A 111 -7.06 -4.14 5.54
CA LEU A 111 -6.20 -3.10 6.07
C LEU A 111 -4.76 -3.40 5.66
N LEU A 112 -4.12 -2.47 4.97
CA LEU A 112 -2.78 -2.63 4.42
C LEU A 112 -1.89 -1.46 4.83
N THR A 113 -0.69 -1.76 5.30
CA THR A 113 0.39 -0.78 5.49
C THR A 113 1.68 -1.28 4.87
N ALA A 114 2.58 -0.37 4.53
CA ALA A 114 3.88 -0.71 3.99
C ALA A 114 4.96 0.26 4.47
N THR A 115 6.20 -0.21 4.51
CA THR A 115 7.37 0.62 4.82
C THR A 115 8.08 1.10 3.56
N SER A 116 8.81 2.20 3.69
CA SER A 116 9.58 2.82 2.62
C SER A 116 10.84 3.52 3.21
N PRO A 117 11.81 3.94 2.37
CA PRO A 117 13.00 4.63 2.85
C PRO A 117 12.68 5.82 3.77
N ALA A 118 13.49 5.99 4.81
CA ALA A 118 13.31 7.03 5.82
C ALA A 118 13.36 8.43 5.20
N ARG A 119 12.23 9.14 5.23
CA ARG A 119 12.04 10.48 4.68
C ARG A 119 11.33 11.43 5.63
N LEU A 120 10.67 10.91 6.67
CA LEU A 120 9.97 11.68 7.67
C LEU A 120 10.75 11.70 8.99
N GLY A 121 10.72 12.88 9.64
CA GLY A 121 11.31 13.12 10.94
C GLY A 121 10.66 14.33 11.62
N PRO A 122 11.00 14.60 12.89
CA PRO A 122 10.60 15.83 13.54
C PRO A 122 11.21 17.05 12.84
N PRO A 123 10.62 18.24 12.94
CA PRO A 123 11.20 19.47 12.38
C PRO A 123 12.65 19.67 12.85
N GLY A 124 13.59 19.80 11.88
CA GLY A 124 15.02 19.96 12.15
C GLY A 124 15.72 18.70 12.70
N GLY A 125 15.03 17.58 12.85
CA GLY A 125 15.58 16.33 13.35
C GLY A 125 15.91 15.30 12.25
N PRO A 126 16.44 14.14 12.64
CA PRO A 126 16.76 13.06 11.70
C PRO A 126 15.51 12.46 11.06
N LYS A 127 15.65 12.00 9.82
CA LYS A 127 14.61 11.21 9.13
C LYS A 127 14.72 9.75 9.61
N VAL A 128 13.65 9.24 10.23
CA VAL A 128 13.66 7.94 10.91
C VAL A 128 12.54 7.00 10.45
N ALA A 129 11.57 7.49 9.69
CA ALA A 129 10.48 6.69 9.14
C ALA A 129 10.24 7.03 7.68
N GLY A 130 9.70 6.09 6.92
CA GLY A 130 9.16 6.35 5.59
C GLY A 130 7.85 7.14 5.66
N THR A 131 7.27 7.42 4.49
CA THR A 131 5.92 8.00 4.41
C THR A 131 4.82 7.00 4.81
N ASN A 132 5.18 5.77 5.00
CA ASN A 132 4.46 4.62 5.57
C ASN A 132 2.93 4.74 5.47
N PRO A 133 2.35 4.48 4.29
CA PRO A 133 0.93 4.66 4.06
C PRO A 133 0.08 3.65 4.83
N LEU A 134 -1.16 4.02 5.12
CA LEU A 134 -2.20 3.15 5.64
C LEU A 134 -3.37 3.18 4.68
N ALA A 135 -3.82 2.00 4.21
CA ALA A 135 -5.00 1.87 3.39
C ALA A 135 -6.02 0.92 4.01
N ILE A 136 -7.31 1.23 3.83
CA ILE A 136 -8.43 0.41 4.31
C ILE A 136 -9.41 0.27 3.15
N GLY A 137 -9.80 -0.97 2.86
CA GLY A 137 -10.86 -1.31 1.91
C GLY A 137 -12.04 -1.95 2.63
N ILE A 138 -13.23 -1.43 2.40
CA ILE A 138 -14.49 -1.98 2.95
C ILE A 138 -15.43 -2.27 1.79
N PRO A 139 -15.97 -3.49 1.69
CA PRO A 139 -16.96 -3.85 0.67
C PRO A 139 -18.18 -2.92 0.68
N GLY A 140 -18.70 -2.63 -0.50
CA GLY A 140 -19.87 -1.78 -0.73
C GLY A 140 -20.05 -1.52 -2.22
N ASP A 141 -21.09 -0.82 -2.61
CA ASP A 141 -21.33 -0.43 -3.99
C ASP A 141 -21.46 1.11 -4.12
N PRO A 142 -20.38 1.79 -4.55
CA PRO A 142 -18.99 1.33 -4.68
C PRO A 142 -18.31 1.06 -3.31
N PRO A 143 -17.15 0.36 -3.26
CA PRO A 143 -16.44 0.12 -2.00
C PRO A 143 -15.91 1.42 -1.39
N VAL A 144 -15.79 1.46 -0.07
CA VAL A 144 -15.08 2.55 0.63
C VAL A 144 -13.59 2.25 0.65
N VAL A 145 -12.77 3.21 0.20
CA VAL A 145 -11.32 3.07 0.14
C VAL A 145 -10.64 4.27 0.78
N VAL A 146 -9.99 4.04 1.89
CA VAL A 146 -9.08 4.99 2.54
C VAL A 146 -7.67 4.69 2.08
N ASP A 147 -6.90 5.71 1.69
CA ASP A 147 -5.48 5.59 1.37
C ASP A 147 -4.77 6.89 1.77
N VAL A 148 -3.98 6.82 2.83
CA VAL A 148 -3.36 7.99 3.46
C VAL A 148 -1.87 7.73 3.68
N SER A 149 -1.03 8.58 3.08
CA SER A 149 0.40 8.68 3.42
C SER A 149 0.56 9.48 4.72
N MET A 150 1.56 9.16 5.53
CA MET A 150 1.91 9.96 6.72
C MET A 150 2.71 11.22 6.38
N GLY A 151 3.11 11.40 5.12
CA GLY A 151 3.71 12.63 4.61
C GLY A 151 2.68 13.63 4.09
N ALA A 152 2.96 14.93 4.16
CA ALA A 152 2.15 15.98 3.53
C ALA A 152 2.11 15.81 2.01
N VAL A 153 3.21 15.33 1.45
CA VAL A 153 3.36 14.86 0.06
C VAL A 153 4.01 13.48 0.06
N THR A 154 3.91 12.76 -1.05
CA THR A 154 4.62 11.49 -1.22
C THR A 154 5.95 11.71 -1.95
N TYR A 155 6.89 10.77 -1.79
CA TYR A 155 8.11 10.79 -2.61
C TYR A 155 7.80 10.63 -4.11
N GLY A 156 6.67 10.02 -4.42
CA GLY A 156 6.15 9.95 -5.76
C GLY A 156 5.82 11.31 -6.36
N ASP A 157 5.25 12.18 -5.55
CA ASP A 157 4.94 13.55 -5.99
C ASP A 157 6.22 14.34 -6.27
N VAL A 158 7.27 14.12 -5.46
CA VAL A 158 8.59 14.74 -5.69
C VAL A 158 9.22 14.23 -7.00
N ILE A 159 9.22 12.91 -7.24
CA ILE A 159 9.73 12.33 -8.50
C ILE A 159 8.94 12.84 -9.71
N ALA A 160 7.62 13.01 -9.57
CA ALA A 160 6.76 13.53 -10.63
C ALA A 160 6.89 15.05 -10.85
N GLY A 161 7.71 15.75 -10.05
CA GLY A 161 7.84 17.22 -10.10
C GLY A 161 6.60 17.98 -9.64
N LEU A 162 5.74 17.32 -8.86
CA LEU A 162 4.50 17.90 -8.30
C LEU A 162 4.72 18.52 -6.91
N ALA A 163 5.84 18.21 -6.28
CA ALA A 163 6.22 18.72 -4.95
C ALA A 163 7.74 18.81 -4.83
N ASP A 164 8.21 19.64 -3.91
CA ASP A 164 9.62 19.76 -3.56
C ASP A 164 9.98 18.81 -2.41
N GLU A 165 11.26 18.43 -2.30
CA GLU A 165 11.73 17.49 -1.27
C GLU A 165 11.57 18.02 0.16
N ASP A 166 11.62 19.35 0.35
CA ASP A 166 11.41 20.00 1.65
C ASP A 166 9.96 19.90 2.14
N GLN A 167 9.00 19.61 1.24
CA GLN A 167 7.60 19.31 1.58
C GLN A 167 7.38 17.88 2.10
N LEU A 168 8.42 17.02 2.06
CA LEU A 168 8.40 15.69 2.69
C LEU A 168 8.50 15.80 4.22
N VAL A 169 7.42 16.25 4.81
CA VAL A 169 7.23 16.42 6.26
C VAL A 169 5.97 15.68 6.69
N PRO A 170 5.83 15.28 7.96
CA PRO A 170 4.58 14.69 8.44
C PRO A 170 3.40 15.65 8.20
N PHE A 171 2.25 15.14 7.73
CA PHE A 171 1.07 15.97 7.51
C PHE A 171 0.51 16.54 8.84
N GLY A 172 -0.41 17.53 8.74
CA GLY A 172 -1.16 18.07 9.88
C GLY A 172 -0.68 19.42 10.39
N GLY A 173 0.27 20.08 9.74
CA GLY A 173 0.74 21.42 10.12
C GLY A 173 1.22 21.44 11.58
N GLU A 174 0.61 22.26 12.46
CA GLU A 174 0.95 22.30 13.89
C GLU A 174 0.75 20.97 14.61
N GLN A 175 -0.06 20.07 14.05
CA GLN A 175 -0.35 18.73 14.59
C GLN A 175 0.52 17.63 13.96
N TRP A 176 1.59 18.01 13.27
CA TRP A 176 2.52 17.08 12.58
C TRP A 176 2.93 15.86 13.43
N HIS A 177 3.04 16.04 14.75
CA HIS A 177 3.45 15.00 15.70
C HIS A 177 2.52 13.76 15.68
N LYS A 178 1.25 13.93 15.29
CA LYS A 178 0.29 12.81 15.18
C LYS A 178 0.61 11.94 13.97
N ALA A 179 0.83 12.54 12.81
CA ALA A 179 1.23 11.82 11.61
C ALA A 179 2.63 11.20 11.77
N PHE A 180 3.56 11.91 12.42
CA PHE A 180 4.88 11.38 12.73
C PHE A 180 4.80 10.16 13.67
N ALA A 181 3.97 10.21 14.72
CA ALA A 181 3.76 9.07 15.62
C ALA A 181 3.20 7.86 14.86
N LEU A 182 2.24 8.07 13.93
CA LEU A 182 1.72 7.01 13.09
C LEU A 182 2.80 6.46 12.15
N ALA A 183 3.60 7.32 11.48
CA ALA A 183 4.68 6.88 10.60
C ALA A 183 5.68 5.98 11.33
N VAL A 184 6.12 6.38 12.53
CA VAL A 184 7.03 5.58 13.36
C VAL A 184 6.35 4.30 13.84
N GLY A 185 5.10 4.39 14.32
CA GLY A 185 4.35 3.22 14.79
C GLY A 185 4.16 2.17 13.70
N LEU A 186 3.80 2.58 12.47
CA LEU A 186 3.66 1.69 11.32
C LEU A 186 5.01 1.10 10.89
N GLN A 187 6.11 1.90 10.92
CA GLN A 187 7.45 1.39 10.66
C GLN A 187 7.80 0.26 11.62
N LEU A 188 7.72 0.52 12.92
CA LEU A 188 8.06 -0.45 13.95
C LEU A 188 7.14 -1.68 13.94
N PHE A 189 5.86 -1.48 13.61
CA PHE A 189 4.91 -2.58 13.48
C PHE A 189 5.29 -3.55 12.36
N VAL A 190 5.63 -3.02 11.17
CA VAL A 190 6.07 -3.84 10.03
C VAL A 190 7.40 -4.50 10.34
N ASP A 191 8.40 -3.73 10.83
CA ASP A 191 9.75 -4.24 11.14
C ASP A 191 9.71 -5.34 12.21
N ALA A 192 8.83 -5.23 13.22
CA ALA A 192 8.68 -6.25 14.26
C ALA A 192 8.11 -7.59 13.76
N LEU A 193 7.43 -7.59 12.61
CA LEU A 193 6.87 -8.79 11.99
C LEU A 193 7.78 -9.40 10.92
N HIS A 194 8.81 -8.67 10.48
CA HIS A 194 9.79 -9.14 9.51
C HIS A 194 10.89 -9.96 10.19
N ARG A 195 11.44 -10.91 9.44
CA ARG A 195 12.60 -11.73 9.85
C ARG A 195 13.91 -11.21 9.28
N GLU A 196 13.82 -10.41 8.23
CA GLU A 196 14.97 -9.88 7.50
C GLU A 196 14.90 -8.36 7.45
N ASP A 197 16.05 -7.71 7.38
CA ASP A 197 16.13 -6.27 7.15
C ASP A 197 15.59 -5.92 5.75
N GLY A 198 14.91 -4.78 5.65
CA GLY A 198 14.39 -4.31 4.37
C GLY A 198 13.00 -3.69 4.49
N PHE A 199 12.41 -3.39 3.34
CA PHE A 199 11.05 -2.84 3.28
C PHE A 199 10.04 -3.96 3.05
N GLY A 200 8.85 -3.79 3.59
CA GLY A 200 7.78 -4.73 3.39
C GLY A 200 6.40 -4.17 3.65
N ALA A 201 5.45 -5.07 3.71
CA ALA A 201 4.05 -4.74 3.93
C ALA A 201 3.38 -5.72 4.88
N VAL A 202 2.33 -5.27 5.53
CA VAL A 202 1.46 -6.10 6.35
C VAL A 202 0.01 -5.85 5.94
N LEU A 203 -0.67 -6.92 5.55
CA LEU A 203 -2.07 -6.93 5.17
C LEU A 203 -2.88 -7.76 6.17
N LEU A 204 -3.93 -7.18 6.72
CA LEU A 204 -5.02 -7.91 7.34
C LEU A 204 -6.16 -8.00 6.33
N VAL A 205 -6.64 -9.21 6.05
CA VAL A 205 -7.81 -9.46 5.22
C VAL A 205 -8.84 -10.26 6.01
N ALA A 206 -10.14 -9.91 5.89
CA ALA A 206 -11.18 -10.56 6.68
C ALA A 206 -12.51 -10.65 5.91
N GLN A 207 -13.33 -11.63 6.28
CA GLN A 207 -14.73 -11.68 5.86
C GLN A 207 -15.55 -10.60 6.57
N PRO A 208 -16.40 -9.83 5.87
CA PRO A 208 -17.31 -8.92 6.51
C PRO A 208 -18.46 -9.69 7.20
N GLU A 209 -18.80 -9.32 8.43
CA GLU A 209 -19.96 -9.87 9.13
C GLU A 209 -21.22 -8.98 8.98
N SER A 210 -21.07 -7.79 8.43
CA SER A 210 -22.16 -6.80 8.26
C SER A 210 -21.84 -5.84 7.11
N ASP A 211 -22.85 -5.10 6.63
CA ASP A 211 -22.70 -4.02 5.66
C ASP A 211 -22.83 -2.64 6.34
N PRO A 212 -21.75 -2.06 6.83
CA PRO A 212 -21.77 -0.72 7.43
C PRO A 212 -21.86 0.40 6.38
N VAL A 213 -21.51 0.11 5.11
CA VAL A 213 -21.38 1.11 4.04
C VAL A 213 -22.75 1.60 3.60
N SER A 214 -23.72 0.69 3.40
CA SER A 214 -25.08 1.04 2.97
C SER A 214 -25.77 2.01 3.91
N ALA A 215 -25.65 1.80 5.23
CA ALA A 215 -26.21 2.69 6.24
C ALA A 215 -25.56 4.08 6.18
N LEU A 216 -24.23 4.16 6.00
CA LEU A 216 -23.52 5.44 5.92
C LEU A 216 -23.82 6.18 4.62
N ARG A 217 -23.91 5.47 3.47
CA ARG A 217 -24.30 6.05 2.18
C ARG A 217 -25.70 6.64 2.20
N SER A 218 -26.63 6.05 2.96
CA SER A 218 -28.00 6.58 3.07
C SER A 218 -28.06 7.99 3.67
N THR A 219 -26.99 8.45 4.33
CA THR A 219 -26.88 9.84 4.84
C THR A 219 -26.58 10.87 3.75
N GLY A 220 -26.24 10.43 2.53
CA GLY A 220 -25.90 11.31 1.41
C GLY A 220 -24.50 11.95 1.49
N ILE A 221 -23.66 11.54 2.42
CA ILE A 221 -22.28 12.03 2.49
C ILE A 221 -21.40 11.36 1.43
N ARG A 222 -20.40 12.10 0.94
CA ARG A 222 -19.35 11.54 0.10
C ARG A 222 -18.40 10.71 0.97
N LEU A 223 -18.14 9.46 0.57
CA LEU A 223 -17.25 8.57 1.28
C LEU A 223 -15.84 8.54 0.65
N PRO A 224 -14.81 8.17 1.43
CA PRO A 224 -13.47 7.99 0.89
C PRO A 224 -13.46 6.98 -0.26
N GLY A 225 -12.79 7.33 -1.37
CA GLY A 225 -12.73 6.50 -2.56
C GLY A 225 -13.82 6.76 -3.60
N ASP A 226 -14.85 7.54 -3.29
CA ASP A 226 -15.82 8.01 -4.28
C ASP A 226 -15.15 8.96 -5.27
N VAL A 227 -15.37 8.75 -6.58
CA VAL A 227 -14.80 9.54 -7.69
C VAL A 227 -15.74 10.68 -8.06
#